data_1146ef84e27b2e20289bb2eb776ac139
#
_entry.id   1146ef84e27b2e20289bb2eb776ac139
#
_cell.length_a   1.000
_cell.length_b   1.000
_cell.length_c   1.000
_cell.angle_alpha   90.00
_cell.angle_beta   90.00
_cell.angle_gamma   90.00
#
_symmetry.space_group_name_H-M   'P 1'
#
loop_
_entity.id
_entity.type
_entity.pdbx_description
1 polymer ?
#
loop_
_entity_poly.entity_id
_entity_poly.type
_entity_poly.pdbx_seq_one_letter_code
_entity_poly.pdbx_strand_id
1 'polypeptide(L)'
;MLCEGSIPRAAHQFGMQVFLRVLGFAACALLVVPGASSAQQAPISVAPIAFTQRTLANGLRVVIAEDHRTPTVAIDVGYDVGGKSDPAGRSGFAHLFEHLMFKGTANVKPESMDRFTEDVGGYNNAYTAQDITNYYEIVPSNHLERLLWAEADRMVNLTVDQPNFATERKVVIGEYDQRILSSPYGMLFELVNRAYTTHPYRFGVIGNPDELNAASLANVIAFHSTFYRPDNATLVLVGDLDPAQANAWVDKYFGPLKKPSAAIPRVTAVEPVQTKQRRIAYTSKSAPLPATLIAYHIPAERSADTPALNVLETLLGSGPSSRLRVALVDAGIASQASANADTRQQAGLFDVFAIANAGKSTGDLESALAQQIARVRDEPVPAAELEKAKTQAIATLVRSLQTHDNVAQALVRAAVLDGDPGVVNRAAPEYARVTAADVERVARKYLTVANSTVVAYQTAAQSTGAAK
;
A
#
# COMPACT_ATOMS: atom_id res chain seq x y z
N MET A 1 -20.80 24.28 29.02
CA MET A 1 -21.43 25.57 28.76
C MET A 1 -22.03 25.53 27.37
N LEU A 2 -23.36 25.53 27.33
CA LEU A 2 -24.20 25.40 26.13
C LEU A 2 -24.15 26.66 25.27
N CYS A 3 -24.23 26.56 23.94
CA CYS A 3 -24.95 27.48 23.09
C CYS A 3 -25.42 26.77 21.83
N GLU A 4 -26.72 26.54 21.79
CA GLU A 4 -27.51 26.22 20.60
C GLU A 4 -27.65 27.42 19.68
N GLY A 5 -27.79 27.23 18.40
CA GLY A 5 -28.10 28.28 17.44
C GLY A 5 -28.81 27.73 16.19
N SER A 6 -30.05 27.97 16.13
CA SER A 6 -31.19 27.54 15.33
C SER A 6 -31.09 27.77 13.82
N ILE A 7 -31.78 26.90 13.07
CA ILE A 7 -32.18 26.93 11.65
C ILE A 7 -33.40 27.86 11.50
N PRO A 8 -33.60 28.51 10.34
CA PRO A 8 -34.97 28.77 9.89
C PRO A 8 -35.30 28.07 8.54
N ARG A 9 -36.41 27.34 8.60
CA ARG A 9 -37.22 26.92 7.45
C ARG A 9 -37.92 28.13 6.82
N ALA A 10 -38.04 28.17 5.51
CA ALA A 10 -39.11 28.90 4.82
C ALA A 10 -39.64 28.08 3.66
N ALA A 11 -40.89 27.67 3.81
CA ALA A 11 -41.73 27.13 2.75
C ALA A 11 -42.48 28.27 2.06
N HIS A 12 -42.66 28.22 0.77
CA HIS A 12 -43.75 28.89 0.08
C HIS A 12 -44.29 28.02 -1.08
N GLN A 13 -45.56 27.69 -0.91
CA GLN A 13 -46.49 27.18 -1.96
C GLN A 13 -46.98 28.34 -2.83
N PHE A 14 -47.41 28.04 -4.03
CA PHE A 14 -48.42 28.58 -4.92
C PHE A 14 -47.95 28.36 -6.35
N GLY A 15 -48.73 27.92 -7.30
CA GLY A 15 -50.14 27.70 -7.45
C GLY A 15 -50.39 27.18 -8.88
N MET A 16 -51.37 26.34 -8.99
CA MET A 16 -51.84 25.66 -10.19
C MET A 16 -52.64 26.62 -11.07
N GLN A 17 -52.32 26.71 -12.39
CA GLN A 17 -53.31 27.13 -13.37
C GLN A 17 -53.27 26.28 -14.65
N VAL A 18 -54.42 25.68 -14.89
CA VAL A 18 -54.84 24.93 -16.08
C VAL A 18 -55.18 25.93 -17.22
N PHE A 19 -54.65 25.76 -18.42
CA PHE A 19 -55.31 26.22 -19.66
C PHE A 19 -55.20 25.16 -20.77
N LEU A 20 -56.37 24.90 -21.34
CA LEU A 20 -56.68 23.94 -22.38
C LEU A 20 -56.61 24.59 -23.76
N ARG A 21 -56.32 23.75 -24.81
CA ARG A 21 -56.51 23.91 -26.26
C ARG A 21 -55.40 24.63 -27.01
N VAL A 22 -54.83 24.00 -28.07
CA VAL A 22 -55.34 23.88 -29.44
C VAL A 22 -54.53 22.80 -30.20
N LEU A 23 -55.24 21.94 -30.96
CA LEU A 23 -54.66 21.00 -31.94
C LEU A 23 -54.01 21.75 -33.11
N GLY A 24 -52.74 21.41 -33.38
CA GLY A 24 -52.06 21.73 -34.61
C GLY A 24 -51.27 20.51 -35.10
N PHE A 25 -51.74 19.88 -36.20
CA PHE A 25 -50.97 18.87 -36.92
C PHE A 25 -49.73 19.52 -37.53
N ALA A 26 -48.55 19.15 -37.03
CA ALA A 26 -47.28 19.46 -37.67
C ALA A 26 -46.60 18.11 -38.02
N ALA A 27 -46.35 17.90 -39.30
CA ALA A 27 -45.65 16.78 -39.86
C ALA A 27 -44.20 16.76 -39.29
N CYS A 28 -43.88 15.74 -38.50
CA CYS A 28 -42.51 15.49 -38.09
C CYS A 28 -41.71 14.93 -39.28
N ALA A 29 -40.90 15.79 -39.89
CA ALA A 29 -39.79 15.35 -40.72
C ALA A 29 -38.78 14.62 -39.82
N LEU A 30 -38.58 13.31 -40.06
CA LEU A 30 -37.49 12.53 -39.47
C LEU A 30 -36.16 13.11 -39.96
N LEU A 31 -35.56 14.00 -39.17
CA LEU A 31 -34.15 14.30 -39.27
C LEU A 31 -33.38 13.05 -38.78
N VAL A 32 -32.86 12.30 -39.74
CA VAL A 32 -31.83 11.29 -39.47
C VAL A 32 -30.61 12.07 -38.98
N VAL A 33 -30.44 12.13 -37.67
CA VAL A 33 -29.18 12.63 -37.07
C VAL A 33 -28.12 11.57 -37.43
N PRO A 34 -27.09 11.92 -38.24
CA PRO A 34 -25.99 10.99 -38.48
C PRO A 34 -25.38 10.65 -37.11
N GLY A 35 -25.16 9.34 -36.90
CA GLY A 35 -24.72 8.76 -35.65
C GLY A 35 -23.62 9.60 -34.98
N ALA A 36 -23.83 9.90 -33.72
CA ALA A 36 -22.79 10.44 -32.89
C ALA A 36 -21.61 9.49 -32.96
N SER A 37 -20.59 9.86 -33.72
CA SER A 37 -19.29 9.23 -33.64
C SER A 37 -18.92 9.27 -32.15
N SER A 38 -18.81 8.12 -31.52
CA SER A 38 -18.23 8.04 -30.19
C SER A 38 -16.84 8.69 -30.28
N ALA A 39 -16.74 9.93 -29.80
CA ALA A 39 -15.47 10.60 -29.69
C ALA A 39 -14.59 9.67 -28.87
N GLN A 40 -13.64 9.02 -29.52
CA GLN A 40 -12.66 8.19 -28.87
C GLN A 40 -11.89 9.10 -27.92
N GLN A 41 -12.14 8.94 -26.64
CA GLN A 41 -11.54 9.79 -25.61
C GLN A 41 -10.02 9.68 -25.77
N ALA A 42 -9.36 10.83 -25.95
CA ALA A 42 -7.90 10.83 -26.08
C ALA A 42 -7.28 10.10 -24.87
N PRO A 43 -6.27 9.27 -25.07
CA PRO A 43 -5.63 8.57 -23.96
C PRO A 43 -5.14 9.57 -22.93
N ILE A 44 -5.36 9.26 -21.64
CA ILE A 44 -4.89 10.10 -20.53
C ILE A 44 -3.37 10.16 -20.62
N SER A 45 -2.82 11.33 -20.90
CA SER A 45 -1.38 11.59 -20.88
C SER A 45 -0.98 12.05 -19.48
N VAL A 46 -0.06 11.31 -18.86
CA VAL A 46 0.54 11.66 -17.57
C VAL A 46 1.94 12.20 -17.86
N ALA A 47 2.21 13.43 -17.43
CA ALA A 47 3.54 14.00 -17.57
C ALA A 47 4.53 13.19 -16.72
N PRO A 48 5.69 12.78 -17.26
CA PRO A 48 6.66 12.04 -16.49
C PRO A 48 7.28 12.93 -15.39
N ILE A 49 7.56 12.34 -14.25
CA ILE A 49 8.35 12.95 -13.18
C ILE A 49 9.79 13.02 -13.67
N ALA A 50 10.32 14.24 -13.78
CA ALA A 50 11.73 14.47 -14.08
C ALA A 50 12.56 14.26 -12.82
N PHE A 51 13.61 13.45 -12.88
CA PHE A 51 14.54 13.24 -11.78
C PHE A 51 15.94 12.93 -12.30
N THR A 52 16.92 13.14 -11.45
CA THR A 52 18.29 12.67 -11.64
C THR A 52 18.59 11.56 -10.65
N GLN A 53 19.51 10.65 -11.01
CA GLN A 53 19.96 9.62 -10.10
C GLN A 53 21.45 9.41 -10.18
N ARG A 54 22.08 9.10 -9.04
CA ARG A 54 23.49 8.71 -8.96
C ARG A 54 23.74 7.76 -7.81
N THR A 55 24.89 7.12 -7.78
CA THR A 55 25.33 6.27 -6.67
C THR A 55 26.67 6.81 -6.13
N LEU A 56 26.75 7.02 -4.80
CA LEU A 56 27.97 7.44 -4.15
C LEU A 56 28.99 6.29 -4.10
N ALA A 57 30.27 6.61 -3.85
CA ALA A 57 31.34 5.62 -3.73
C ALA A 57 31.09 4.57 -2.63
N ASN A 58 30.37 4.95 -1.58
CA ASN A 58 29.96 4.05 -0.50
C ASN A 58 28.71 3.20 -0.81
N GLY A 59 28.13 3.36 -1.99
CA GLY A 59 26.98 2.57 -2.47
C GLY A 59 25.62 3.21 -2.21
N LEU A 60 25.52 4.34 -1.52
CA LEU A 60 24.23 5.05 -1.35
C LEU A 60 23.69 5.49 -2.71
N ARG A 61 22.46 5.12 -2.99
CA ARG A 61 21.72 5.60 -4.17
C ARG A 61 21.05 6.93 -3.82
N VAL A 62 21.11 7.89 -4.73
CA VAL A 62 20.52 9.22 -4.55
C VAL A 62 19.64 9.53 -5.76
N VAL A 63 18.40 9.92 -5.50
CA VAL A 63 17.43 10.35 -6.51
C VAL A 63 16.94 11.75 -6.15
N ILE A 64 16.97 12.69 -7.10
CA ILE A 64 16.55 14.08 -6.88
C ILE A 64 15.54 14.47 -7.95
N ALA A 65 14.36 14.93 -7.53
CA ALA A 65 13.33 15.51 -8.38
C ALA A 65 13.03 16.94 -7.94
N GLU A 66 13.37 17.90 -8.78
CA GLU A 66 13.11 19.33 -8.56
C GLU A 66 11.66 19.65 -8.88
N ASP A 67 10.97 20.34 -7.94
CA ASP A 67 9.58 20.77 -8.10
C ASP A 67 9.27 21.99 -7.22
N HIS A 68 9.14 23.14 -7.85
CA HIS A 68 8.93 24.45 -7.20
C HIS A 68 7.46 24.82 -6.98
N ARG A 69 6.52 23.88 -7.12
CA ARG A 69 5.08 24.17 -6.94
C ARG A 69 4.72 24.61 -5.52
N THR A 70 5.45 24.15 -4.53
CA THR A 70 5.32 24.54 -3.11
C THR A 70 6.71 24.72 -2.49
N PRO A 71 6.91 25.65 -1.51
CA PRO A 71 8.22 25.92 -0.90
C PRO A 71 8.57 24.85 0.17
N THR A 72 8.38 23.58 -0.15
CA THR A 72 8.66 22.45 0.73
C THR A 72 9.54 21.43 0.02
N VAL A 73 10.23 20.61 0.81
CA VAL A 73 11.01 19.48 0.33
C VAL A 73 10.62 18.21 1.11
N ALA A 74 10.47 17.10 0.40
CA ALA A 74 10.36 15.78 0.96
C ALA A 74 11.73 15.10 0.91
N ILE A 75 12.09 14.42 1.98
CA ILE A 75 13.33 13.67 2.18
C ILE A 75 12.93 12.26 2.56
N ASP A 76 13.26 11.27 1.75
CA ASP A 76 12.98 9.86 2.01
C ASP A 76 14.28 9.06 2.08
N VAL A 77 14.44 8.26 3.13
CA VAL A 77 15.54 7.29 3.24
C VAL A 77 14.94 5.90 3.34
N GLY A 78 14.92 5.20 2.20
CA GLY A 78 14.43 3.82 2.11
C GLY A 78 15.57 2.82 2.20
N TYR A 79 15.43 1.86 3.11
CA TYR A 79 16.35 0.74 3.27
C TYR A 79 15.75 -0.53 2.67
N ASP A 80 16.54 -1.32 1.91
CA ASP A 80 16.14 -2.63 1.39
C ASP A 80 16.21 -3.68 2.53
N VAL A 81 15.34 -3.46 3.50
CA VAL A 81 15.12 -4.29 4.68
C VAL A 81 13.66 -4.15 5.12
N GLY A 82 13.01 -5.24 5.44
CA GLY A 82 11.63 -5.27 5.92
C GLY A 82 11.35 -6.61 6.60
N GLY A 83 10.07 -6.93 6.84
CA GLY A 83 9.69 -8.14 7.57
C GLY A 83 10.30 -9.44 7.01
N LYS A 84 10.51 -9.51 5.68
CA LYS A 84 11.19 -10.68 5.07
C LYS A 84 12.63 -10.87 5.54
N SER A 85 13.28 -9.81 5.99
CA SER A 85 14.70 -9.80 6.38
C SER A 85 14.90 -10.18 7.85
N ASP A 86 13.83 -10.36 8.59
CA ASP A 86 13.89 -10.72 10.00
C ASP A 86 14.58 -12.07 10.18
N PRO A 87 15.50 -12.21 11.14
CA PRO A 87 16.17 -13.47 11.39
C PRO A 87 15.16 -14.54 11.83
N ALA A 88 15.42 -15.81 11.49
CA ALA A 88 14.58 -16.92 11.89
C ALA A 88 14.35 -16.96 13.42
N GLY A 89 13.08 -17.02 13.84
CA GLY A 89 12.69 -16.98 15.26
C GLY A 89 12.82 -15.60 15.91
N ARG A 90 12.87 -14.52 15.10
CA ARG A 90 12.98 -13.13 15.54
C ARG A 90 12.20 -12.20 14.63
N SER A 91 10.94 -12.55 14.33
CA SER A 91 10.05 -11.71 13.52
C SER A 91 9.76 -10.38 14.23
N GLY A 92 9.59 -9.32 13.44
CA GLY A 92 9.31 -7.95 13.92
C GLY A 92 10.55 -7.09 14.16
N PHE A 93 11.76 -7.55 13.78
CA PHE A 93 12.98 -6.74 13.97
C PHE A 93 13.03 -5.53 13.07
N ALA A 94 12.65 -5.65 11.81
CA ALA A 94 12.58 -4.52 10.91
C ALA A 94 11.64 -3.42 11.44
N HIS A 95 10.46 -3.81 11.94
CA HIS A 95 9.49 -2.90 12.54
C HIS A 95 9.97 -2.31 13.88
N LEU A 96 10.61 -3.12 14.73
CA LEU A 96 11.24 -2.61 15.95
C LEU A 96 12.31 -1.54 15.64
N PHE A 97 13.07 -1.70 14.55
CA PHE A 97 14.03 -0.69 14.12
C PHE A 97 13.37 0.57 13.58
N GLU A 98 12.21 0.48 12.94
CA GLU A 98 11.43 1.67 12.63
C GLU A 98 11.27 2.57 13.86
N HIS A 99 10.87 2.00 15.00
CA HIS A 99 10.74 2.72 16.28
C HIS A 99 12.07 3.21 16.85
N LEU A 100 13.09 2.34 16.86
CA LEU A 100 14.38 2.67 17.45
C LEU A 100 15.10 3.82 16.74
N MET A 101 14.88 4.00 15.45
CA MET A 101 15.51 5.08 14.68
C MET A 101 15.06 6.49 15.13
N PHE A 102 13.98 6.62 15.89
CA PHE A 102 13.54 7.90 16.48
C PHE A 102 14.14 8.20 17.86
N LYS A 103 14.95 7.27 18.43
CA LYS A 103 15.43 7.39 19.82
C LYS A 103 16.72 8.21 20.01
N GLY A 104 17.21 8.83 18.96
CA GLY A 104 18.38 9.69 19.01
C GLY A 104 19.67 8.99 18.62
N THR A 105 20.72 9.78 18.56
CA THR A 105 22.05 9.38 18.11
C THR A 105 23.11 9.81 19.11
N ALA A 106 24.37 9.54 18.82
CA ALA A 106 25.48 10.10 19.62
C ALA A 106 25.52 11.65 19.62
N ASN A 107 24.94 12.28 18.58
CA ASN A 107 24.98 13.75 18.39
C ASN A 107 23.59 14.41 18.56
N VAL A 108 22.51 13.63 18.50
CA VAL A 108 21.13 14.11 18.55
C VAL A 108 20.39 13.45 19.72
N LYS A 109 19.83 14.27 20.62
CA LYS A 109 19.09 13.77 21.78
C LYS A 109 17.82 13.01 21.32
N PRO A 110 17.30 12.06 22.12
CA PRO A 110 16.03 11.42 21.87
C PRO A 110 14.93 12.46 21.59
N GLU A 111 13.99 12.13 20.69
CA GLU A 111 12.85 12.98 20.29
C GLU A 111 13.23 14.29 19.56
N SER A 112 14.53 14.55 19.35
CA SER A 112 14.95 15.76 18.61
C SER A 112 14.74 15.64 17.12
N MET A 113 14.63 14.42 16.57
CA MET A 113 14.28 14.23 15.15
C MET A 113 12.91 14.81 14.85
N ASP A 114 11.91 14.52 15.68
CA ASP A 114 10.56 15.07 15.57
C ASP A 114 10.58 16.60 15.66
N ARG A 115 11.37 17.16 16.61
CA ARG A 115 11.52 18.61 16.77
C ARG A 115 12.16 19.29 15.56
N PHE A 116 13.04 18.59 14.82
CA PHE A 116 13.66 19.16 13.61
C PHE A 116 12.65 19.41 12.49
N THR A 117 11.56 18.70 12.49
CA THR A 117 10.46 18.83 11.52
C THR A 117 9.29 19.64 12.08
N GLU A 118 8.77 19.31 13.26
CA GLU A 118 7.60 19.92 13.85
C GLU A 118 7.79 21.39 14.22
N ASP A 119 8.95 21.75 14.80
CA ASP A 119 9.25 23.12 15.20
C ASP A 119 9.31 24.11 14.00
N VAL A 120 9.44 23.59 12.78
CA VAL A 120 9.48 24.38 11.54
C VAL A 120 8.22 24.26 10.69
N GLY A 121 7.18 23.59 11.23
CA GLY A 121 5.89 23.39 10.55
C GLY A 121 5.88 22.24 9.54
N GLY A 122 6.85 21.35 9.62
CA GLY A 122 6.90 20.10 8.89
C GLY A 122 6.38 18.91 9.69
N TYR A 123 6.60 17.72 9.18
CA TYR A 123 6.33 16.47 9.87
C TYR A 123 7.28 15.37 9.40
N ASN A 124 7.42 14.33 10.20
CA ASN A 124 8.14 13.11 9.85
C ASN A 124 7.30 11.88 10.20
N ASN A 125 7.64 10.77 9.59
CA ASN A 125 7.12 9.47 9.97
C ASN A 125 7.99 8.37 9.34
N ALA A 126 7.62 7.10 9.58
CA ALA A 126 8.21 5.96 8.92
C ALA A 126 7.16 4.87 8.68
N TYR A 127 7.51 3.90 7.87
CA TYR A 127 6.75 2.66 7.76
C TYR A 127 7.68 1.49 7.43
N THR A 128 7.29 0.32 7.93
CA THR A 128 7.91 -0.95 7.56
C THR A 128 6.91 -1.81 6.80
N ALA A 129 7.32 -2.27 5.63
CA ALA A 129 6.61 -3.28 4.85
C ALA A 129 7.41 -4.59 4.82
N GLN A 130 6.97 -5.55 4.02
CA GLN A 130 7.69 -6.82 3.88
C GLN A 130 9.08 -6.65 3.26
N ASP A 131 9.27 -5.66 2.38
CA ASP A 131 10.46 -5.51 1.55
C ASP A 131 11.28 -4.24 1.84
N ILE A 132 10.71 -3.26 2.50
CA ILE A 132 11.29 -1.93 2.70
C ILE A 132 10.95 -1.40 4.09
N THR A 133 11.88 -0.67 4.69
CA THR A 133 11.62 0.28 5.77
C THR A 133 11.99 1.67 5.27
N ASN A 134 11.05 2.60 5.30
CA ASN A 134 11.21 3.96 4.79
C ASN A 134 10.99 4.99 5.90
N TYR A 135 11.90 5.95 6.01
CA TYR A 135 11.81 7.11 6.88
C TYR A 135 11.64 8.34 6.00
N TYR A 136 10.72 9.22 6.33
CA TYR A 136 10.43 10.39 5.51
C TYR A 136 10.12 11.63 6.33
N GLU A 137 10.56 12.75 5.82
CA GLU A 137 10.36 14.07 6.39
C GLU A 137 9.87 15.04 5.32
N ILE A 138 8.96 15.93 5.69
CA ILE A 138 8.51 17.05 4.86
C ILE A 138 8.70 18.33 5.65
N VAL A 139 9.51 19.25 5.11
CA VAL A 139 9.83 20.52 5.76
C VAL A 139 9.84 21.67 4.75
N PRO A 140 9.77 22.94 5.19
CA PRO A 140 10.11 24.07 4.33
C PRO A 140 11.53 23.90 3.78
N SER A 141 11.73 24.24 2.50
CA SER A 141 12.94 23.94 1.73
C SER A 141 14.25 24.47 2.33
N ASN A 142 14.19 25.58 3.07
CA ASN A 142 15.34 26.15 3.76
C ASN A 142 15.89 25.30 4.92
N HIS A 143 15.21 24.21 5.30
CA HIS A 143 15.66 23.27 6.35
C HIS A 143 16.28 21.99 5.80
N LEU A 144 16.39 21.81 4.48
CA LEU A 144 16.91 20.61 3.83
C LEU A 144 18.31 20.22 4.33
N GLU A 145 19.26 21.16 4.42
CA GLU A 145 20.64 20.84 4.85
C GLU A 145 20.68 20.21 6.23
N ARG A 146 19.89 20.75 7.18
CA ARG A 146 19.83 20.25 8.56
C ARG A 146 19.32 18.81 8.61
N LEU A 147 18.28 18.51 7.83
CA LEU A 147 17.68 17.15 7.80
C LEU A 147 18.63 16.16 7.13
N LEU A 148 19.30 16.53 6.03
CA LEU A 148 20.33 15.69 5.42
C LEU A 148 21.48 15.34 6.39
N TRP A 149 21.89 16.29 7.21
CA TRP A 149 22.87 16.02 8.28
C TRP A 149 22.29 15.04 9.31
N ALA A 150 21.06 15.25 9.77
CA ALA A 150 20.42 14.41 10.78
C ALA A 150 20.21 12.97 10.29
N GLU A 151 19.79 12.80 9.02
CA GLU A 151 19.63 11.48 8.40
C GLU A 151 20.97 10.74 8.24
N ALA A 152 22.01 11.44 7.83
CA ALA A 152 23.35 10.85 7.74
C ALA A 152 23.88 10.44 9.11
N ASP A 153 23.62 11.24 10.16
CA ASP A 153 23.98 10.92 11.54
C ASP A 153 23.19 9.72 12.08
N ARG A 154 21.87 9.71 11.88
CA ARG A 154 20.99 8.62 12.28
C ARG A 154 21.37 7.28 11.64
N MET A 155 21.81 7.27 10.40
CA MET A 155 22.22 6.06 9.68
C MET A 155 23.39 5.34 10.37
N VAL A 156 24.32 6.03 10.99
CA VAL A 156 25.56 5.43 11.50
C VAL A 156 25.82 5.62 13.00
N ASN A 157 25.22 6.63 13.62
CA ASN A 157 25.46 7.00 15.02
C ASN A 157 24.25 6.75 15.92
N LEU A 158 23.26 5.95 15.47
CA LEU A 158 22.07 5.61 16.23
C LEU A 158 22.45 5.05 17.61
N THR A 159 21.83 5.56 18.67
CA THR A 159 22.00 5.06 20.03
C THR A 159 21.05 3.91 20.30
N VAL A 160 21.57 2.68 20.22
CA VAL A 160 20.83 1.46 20.55
C VAL A 160 21.31 0.95 21.89
N ASP A 161 20.58 1.30 22.95
CA ASP A 161 20.88 0.89 24.33
C ASP A 161 19.76 0.04 24.94
N GLN A 162 20.02 -0.54 26.11
CA GLN A 162 19.06 -1.41 26.79
C GLN A 162 17.78 -0.69 27.22
N PRO A 163 17.78 0.55 27.73
CA PRO A 163 16.55 1.29 28.05
C PRO A 163 15.67 1.54 26.83
N ASN A 164 16.23 2.07 25.72
CA ASN A 164 15.50 2.33 24.49
C ASN A 164 14.92 1.04 23.90
N PHE A 165 15.74 -0.01 23.80
CA PHE A 165 15.28 -1.31 23.32
C PHE A 165 14.16 -1.88 24.20
N ALA A 166 14.26 -1.85 25.52
CA ALA A 166 13.24 -2.38 26.41
C ALA A 166 11.92 -1.60 26.33
N THR A 167 11.99 -0.28 26.11
CA THR A 167 10.82 0.58 25.95
C THR A 167 10.14 0.30 24.60
N GLU A 168 10.88 0.39 23.50
CA GLU A 168 10.28 0.22 22.16
C GLU A 168 9.76 -1.19 21.91
N ARG A 169 10.41 -2.20 22.44
CA ARG A 169 9.88 -3.56 22.42
C ARG A 169 8.48 -3.65 23.06
N LYS A 170 8.25 -2.97 24.18
CA LYS A 170 6.92 -2.92 24.83
C LYS A 170 5.90 -2.17 23.98
N VAL A 171 6.33 -1.07 23.33
CA VAL A 171 5.47 -0.31 22.42
C VAL A 171 5.04 -1.19 21.25
N VAL A 172 5.96 -1.87 20.56
CA VAL A 172 5.66 -2.76 19.45
C VAL A 172 4.74 -3.93 19.86
N ILE A 173 4.95 -4.52 21.05
CA ILE A 173 4.06 -5.56 21.58
C ILE A 173 2.67 -4.99 21.86
N GLY A 174 2.57 -3.79 22.43
CA GLY A 174 1.29 -3.09 22.65
C GLY A 174 0.58 -2.78 21.33
N GLU A 175 1.31 -2.43 20.29
CA GLU A 175 0.80 -2.22 18.95
C GLU A 175 0.26 -3.52 18.32
N TYR A 176 0.96 -4.64 18.50
CA TYR A 176 0.45 -5.96 18.09
C TYR A 176 -0.89 -6.26 18.76
N ASP A 177 -0.98 -6.05 20.07
CA ASP A 177 -2.24 -6.25 20.81
C ASP A 177 -3.36 -5.35 20.26
N GLN A 178 -3.05 -4.09 19.97
CA GLN A 178 -4.03 -3.15 19.48
C GLN A 178 -4.46 -3.44 18.03
N ARG A 179 -3.50 -3.63 17.12
CA ARG A 179 -3.77 -3.77 15.67
C ARG A 179 -4.22 -5.18 15.28
N ILE A 180 -3.68 -6.21 15.94
CA ILE A 180 -3.93 -7.61 15.57
C ILE A 180 -4.98 -8.25 16.48
N LEU A 181 -4.83 -8.19 17.80
CA LEU A 181 -5.70 -8.92 18.72
C LEU A 181 -6.99 -8.15 19.05
N SER A 182 -6.91 -6.85 19.28
CA SER A 182 -8.07 -6.01 19.68
C SER A 182 -8.85 -5.48 18.48
N SER A 183 -8.22 -5.31 17.32
CA SER A 183 -8.92 -4.91 16.10
C SER A 183 -9.87 -6.01 15.63
N PRO A 184 -11.11 -5.68 15.24
CA PRO A 184 -12.11 -6.68 14.82
C PRO A 184 -11.64 -7.66 13.76
N TYR A 185 -10.85 -7.19 12.79
CA TYR A 185 -10.36 -7.99 11.66
C TYR A 185 -8.82 -8.04 11.56
N GLY A 186 -8.10 -7.56 12.58
CA GLY A 186 -6.62 -7.56 12.57
C GLY A 186 -6.03 -8.96 12.37
N MET A 187 -6.56 -9.95 13.07
CA MET A 187 -6.12 -11.34 12.93
C MET A 187 -6.43 -11.94 11.54
N LEU A 188 -7.46 -11.46 10.83
CA LEU A 188 -7.73 -11.91 9.46
C LEU A 188 -6.57 -11.58 8.52
N PHE A 189 -6.09 -10.32 8.59
CA PHE A 189 -4.96 -9.85 7.77
C PHE A 189 -3.62 -10.44 8.22
N GLU A 190 -3.49 -10.85 9.47
CA GLU A 190 -2.35 -11.63 9.93
C GLU A 190 -2.37 -13.06 9.37
N LEU A 191 -3.55 -13.69 9.37
CA LEU A 191 -3.72 -15.07 8.91
C LEU A 191 -3.51 -15.24 7.41
N VAL A 192 -3.75 -14.21 6.58
CA VAL A 192 -3.52 -14.29 5.13
C VAL A 192 -2.06 -14.55 4.78
N ASN A 193 -1.12 -14.11 5.62
CA ASN A 193 0.31 -14.38 5.43
C ASN A 193 0.63 -15.88 5.45
N ARG A 194 -0.23 -16.72 6.04
CA ARG A 194 -0.11 -18.18 6.02
C ARG A 194 -0.40 -18.81 4.64
N ALA A 195 -0.77 -18.00 3.64
CA ALA A 195 -0.72 -18.43 2.25
C ALA A 195 0.72 -18.82 1.85
N TYR A 196 1.72 -18.14 2.41
CA TYR A 196 3.12 -18.56 2.27
C TYR A 196 3.47 -19.67 3.26
N THR A 197 4.26 -20.66 2.82
CA THR A 197 4.68 -21.81 3.64
C THR A 197 6.18 -21.82 3.91
N THR A 198 6.95 -21.36 2.95
CA THR A 198 8.42 -21.41 2.97
C THR A 198 9.01 -20.02 3.01
N HIS A 199 8.45 -19.08 2.22
CA HIS A 199 8.95 -17.71 2.13
C HIS A 199 8.74 -16.96 3.45
N PRO A 200 9.67 -16.08 3.88
CA PRO A 200 9.52 -15.26 5.09
C PRO A 200 8.27 -14.37 5.12
N TYR A 201 7.66 -14.05 3.98
CA TYR A 201 6.37 -13.34 3.91
C TYR A 201 5.23 -14.01 4.68
N ARG A 202 5.43 -15.23 5.17
CA ARG A 202 4.49 -15.92 6.07
C ARG A 202 4.35 -15.29 7.45
N PHE A 203 5.26 -14.39 7.82
CA PHE A 203 5.22 -13.67 9.08
C PHE A 203 4.69 -12.26 8.85
N GLY A 204 3.88 -11.77 9.80
CA GLY A 204 3.45 -10.37 9.82
C GLY A 204 4.62 -9.44 10.13
N VAL A 205 4.56 -8.22 9.61
CA VAL A 205 5.63 -7.22 9.76
C VAL A 205 5.82 -6.78 11.22
N ILE A 206 4.73 -6.69 12.00
CA ILE A 206 4.82 -6.32 13.44
C ILE A 206 5.59 -7.38 14.23
N GLY A 207 5.61 -8.62 13.75
CA GLY A 207 6.29 -9.74 14.36
C GLY A 207 5.48 -10.45 15.44
N ASN A 208 6.10 -11.47 16.04
CA ASN A 208 5.51 -12.28 17.10
C ASN A 208 5.97 -11.74 18.47
N PRO A 209 5.05 -11.43 19.41
CA PRO A 209 5.40 -10.94 20.75
C PRO A 209 6.36 -11.85 21.52
N ASP A 210 6.25 -13.17 21.41
CA ASP A 210 7.14 -14.12 22.09
C ASP A 210 8.56 -14.05 21.54
N GLU A 211 8.71 -13.93 20.22
CA GLU A 211 10.01 -13.77 19.56
C GLU A 211 10.66 -12.42 19.87
N LEU A 212 9.87 -11.35 19.92
CA LEU A 212 10.34 -10.02 20.36
C LEU A 212 10.79 -10.04 21.82
N ASN A 213 10.06 -10.74 22.71
CA ASN A 213 10.45 -10.88 24.11
C ASN A 213 11.73 -11.69 24.30
N ALA A 214 11.98 -12.67 23.45
CA ALA A 214 13.21 -13.49 23.46
C ALA A 214 14.43 -12.77 22.86
N ALA A 215 14.24 -11.60 22.23
CA ALA A 215 15.31 -10.85 21.59
C ALA A 215 16.27 -10.22 22.61
N SER A 216 17.56 -10.23 22.30
CA SER A 216 18.59 -9.55 23.07
C SER A 216 19.06 -8.26 22.41
N LEU A 217 19.60 -7.32 23.19
CA LEU A 217 20.22 -6.10 22.66
C LEU A 217 21.31 -6.40 21.61
N ALA A 218 22.10 -7.45 21.83
CA ALA A 218 23.14 -7.86 20.87
C ALA A 218 22.54 -8.25 19.50
N ASN A 219 21.38 -8.90 19.48
CA ASN A 219 20.68 -9.25 18.23
C ASN A 219 20.21 -7.98 17.49
N VAL A 220 19.72 -7.01 18.25
CA VAL A 220 19.23 -5.73 17.71
C VAL A 220 20.37 -4.93 17.10
N ILE A 221 21.50 -4.79 17.81
CA ILE A 221 22.72 -4.11 17.31
C ILE A 221 23.23 -4.80 16.02
N ALA A 222 23.24 -6.14 16.00
CA ALA A 222 23.67 -6.89 14.83
C ALA A 222 22.76 -6.67 13.62
N PHE A 223 21.44 -6.55 13.82
CA PHE A 223 20.49 -6.26 12.76
C PHE A 223 20.74 -4.86 12.17
N HIS A 224 20.87 -3.83 13.02
CA HIS A 224 21.21 -2.47 12.57
C HIS A 224 22.47 -2.46 11.71
N SER A 225 23.58 -2.96 12.24
CA SER A 225 24.87 -2.95 11.53
C SER A 225 24.84 -3.75 10.20
N THR A 226 23.91 -4.70 10.07
CA THR A 226 23.74 -5.50 8.87
C THR A 226 22.98 -4.75 7.77
N PHE A 227 21.90 -4.07 8.11
CA PHE A 227 20.95 -3.55 7.14
C PHE A 227 20.90 -2.02 7.02
N TYR A 228 21.19 -1.28 8.11
CA TYR A 228 21.15 0.20 8.13
C TYR A 228 22.52 0.77 7.76
N ARG A 229 22.77 0.81 6.45
CA ARG A 229 24.10 1.15 5.90
C ARG A 229 23.93 1.79 4.50
N PRO A 230 24.90 2.62 4.06
CA PRO A 230 24.76 3.38 2.81
C PRO A 230 24.46 2.51 1.59
N ASP A 231 25.13 1.37 1.44
CA ASP A 231 24.97 0.49 0.27
C ASP A 231 23.70 -0.37 0.31
N ASN A 232 22.85 -0.19 1.32
CA ASN A 232 21.51 -0.76 1.43
C ASN A 232 20.41 0.31 1.42
N ALA A 233 20.78 1.58 1.28
CA ALA A 233 19.88 2.71 1.36
C ALA A 233 19.69 3.42 0.01
N THR A 234 18.53 4.05 -0.14
CA THR A 234 18.23 5.00 -1.20
C THR A 234 17.73 6.29 -0.56
N LEU A 235 18.40 7.40 -0.84
CA LEU A 235 17.99 8.74 -0.46
C LEU A 235 17.24 9.35 -1.64
N VAL A 236 16.03 9.82 -1.40
CA VAL A 236 15.20 10.51 -2.38
C VAL A 236 14.87 11.91 -1.88
N LEU A 237 15.08 12.91 -2.72
CA LEU A 237 14.78 14.32 -2.43
C LEU A 237 13.79 14.81 -3.50
N VAL A 238 12.66 15.36 -3.07
CA VAL A 238 11.63 15.89 -3.99
C VAL A 238 11.15 17.24 -3.49
N GLY A 239 11.17 18.25 -4.32
CA GLY A 239 10.56 19.53 -3.98
C GLY A 239 11.37 20.74 -4.39
N ASP A 240 11.15 21.85 -3.65
CA ASP A 240 11.76 23.15 -3.91
C ASP A 240 13.22 23.15 -3.44
N LEU A 241 14.10 22.72 -4.31
CA LEU A 241 15.54 22.60 -4.05
C LEU A 241 16.36 22.91 -5.33
N ASP A 242 17.57 23.38 -5.14
CA ASP A 242 18.60 23.42 -6.19
C ASP A 242 19.35 22.07 -6.20
N PRO A 243 19.31 21.31 -7.31
CA PRO A 243 19.94 20.00 -7.39
C PRO A 243 21.47 20.04 -7.21
N ALA A 244 22.16 21.10 -7.60
CA ALA A 244 23.60 21.22 -7.42
C ALA A 244 23.95 21.40 -5.94
N GLN A 245 23.21 22.27 -5.24
CA GLN A 245 23.39 22.50 -3.81
C GLN A 245 22.98 21.26 -3.00
N ALA A 246 21.87 20.59 -3.33
CA ALA A 246 21.45 19.36 -2.67
C ALA A 246 22.52 18.27 -2.82
N ASN A 247 23.07 18.09 -4.03
CA ASN A 247 24.16 17.15 -4.27
C ASN A 247 25.41 17.48 -3.45
N ALA A 248 25.77 18.76 -3.30
CA ALA A 248 26.91 19.16 -2.48
C ALA A 248 26.70 18.81 -0.99
N TRP A 249 25.50 19.00 -0.46
CA TRP A 249 25.17 18.58 0.92
C TRP A 249 25.17 17.06 1.07
N VAL A 250 24.62 16.33 0.09
CA VAL A 250 24.67 14.86 0.09
C VAL A 250 26.12 14.36 0.10
N ASP A 251 27.01 14.93 -0.72
CA ASP A 251 28.42 14.57 -0.73
C ASP A 251 29.10 14.91 0.60
N LYS A 252 28.76 16.04 1.22
CA LYS A 252 29.28 16.49 2.51
C LYS A 252 28.92 15.55 3.65
N TYR A 253 27.66 15.14 3.76
CA TYR A 253 27.16 14.41 4.91
C TYR A 253 27.16 12.88 4.72
N PHE A 254 26.78 12.40 3.55
CA PHE A 254 26.71 10.95 3.27
C PHE A 254 27.98 10.40 2.64
N GLY A 255 28.75 11.22 1.91
CA GLY A 255 29.99 10.77 1.26
C GLY A 255 31.02 10.14 2.20
N PRO A 256 31.26 10.72 3.41
CA PRO A 256 32.20 10.15 4.38
C PRO A 256 31.76 8.83 5.04
N LEU A 257 30.47 8.47 4.95
CA LEU A 257 29.94 7.27 5.59
C LEU A 257 30.58 6.02 5.00
N LYS A 258 31.03 5.12 5.86
CA LYS A 258 31.75 3.92 5.42
C LYS A 258 30.79 2.81 5.01
N LYS A 259 31.07 2.17 3.89
CA LYS A 259 30.45 0.92 3.51
C LYS A 259 31.13 -0.23 4.28
N PRO A 260 30.39 -1.01 5.10
CA PRO A 260 30.90 -2.22 5.72
C PRO A 260 31.32 -3.26 4.68
N SER A 261 32.35 -4.06 4.96
CA SER A 261 32.84 -5.09 4.04
C SER A 261 31.98 -6.36 4.00
N ALA A 262 31.21 -6.62 5.07
CA ALA A 262 30.34 -7.77 5.15
C ALA A 262 29.22 -7.69 4.11
N ALA A 263 28.92 -8.80 3.44
CA ALA A 263 27.80 -8.89 2.50
C ALA A 263 26.46 -8.76 3.24
N ILE A 264 25.50 -8.10 2.62
CA ILE A 264 24.13 -8.02 3.12
C ILE A 264 23.44 -9.35 2.82
N PRO A 265 22.91 -10.07 3.82
CA PRO A 265 22.17 -11.29 3.58
C PRO A 265 20.90 -10.99 2.78
N ARG A 266 20.60 -11.82 1.79
CA ARG A 266 19.39 -11.71 0.96
C ARG A 266 18.54 -12.96 1.10
N VAL A 267 17.22 -12.78 1.07
CA VAL A 267 16.29 -13.90 1.09
C VAL A 267 16.39 -14.66 -0.24
N THR A 268 16.71 -15.94 -0.14
CA THR A 268 16.80 -16.87 -1.28
C THR A 268 15.69 -17.92 -1.29
N ALA A 269 14.84 -17.92 -0.27
CA ALA A 269 13.71 -18.83 -0.19
C ALA A 269 12.71 -18.55 -1.31
N VAL A 270 12.30 -19.59 -2.00
CA VAL A 270 11.27 -19.50 -3.05
C VAL A 270 10.00 -20.19 -2.52
N GLU A 271 8.87 -19.48 -2.60
CA GLU A 271 7.60 -20.10 -2.26
C GLU A 271 7.23 -21.16 -3.31
N PRO A 272 6.93 -22.41 -2.90
CA PRO A 272 6.54 -23.45 -3.85
C PRO A 272 5.17 -23.15 -4.47
N VAL A 273 4.98 -23.59 -5.72
CA VAL A 273 3.69 -23.48 -6.40
C VAL A 273 2.62 -24.22 -5.60
N GLN A 274 1.55 -23.53 -5.26
CA GLN A 274 0.42 -24.12 -4.56
C GLN A 274 -0.42 -24.95 -5.54
N THR A 275 -0.63 -26.23 -5.23
CA THR A 275 -1.32 -27.20 -6.10
C THR A 275 -2.69 -27.65 -5.59
N LYS A 276 -3.09 -27.18 -4.40
CA LYS A 276 -4.41 -27.45 -3.80
C LYS A 276 -4.85 -26.29 -2.93
N GLN A 277 -6.16 -26.04 -2.90
CA GLN A 277 -6.75 -25.04 -2.01
C GLN A 277 -6.35 -25.28 -0.56
N ARG A 278 -6.02 -24.22 0.15
CA ARG A 278 -5.83 -24.21 1.60
C ARG A 278 -6.99 -23.51 2.27
N ARG A 279 -7.32 -23.92 3.48
CA ARG A 279 -8.38 -23.30 4.29
C ARG A 279 -7.91 -23.04 5.70
N ILE A 280 -8.20 -21.86 6.18
CA ILE A 280 -7.93 -21.41 7.55
C ILE A 280 -9.28 -20.99 8.12
N ALA A 281 -9.74 -21.66 9.17
CA ALA A 281 -10.91 -21.26 9.92
C ALA A 281 -10.45 -20.58 11.22
N TYR A 282 -11.03 -19.43 11.52
CA TYR A 282 -10.74 -18.70 12.75
C TYR A 282 -12.03 -18.14 13.34
N THR A 283 -12.18 -18.27 14.66
CA THR A 283 -13.32 -17.71 15.40
C THR A 283 -12.86 -16.51 16.20
N SER A 284 -13.29 -15.33 15.78
CA SER A 284 -12.99 -14.06 16.45
C SER A 284 -13.93 -13.83 17.63
N LYS A 285 -13.36 -13.29 18.71
CA LYS A 285 -14.12 -12.82 19.87
C LYS A 285 -14.56 -11.35 19.74
N SER A 286 -13.89 -10.58 18.87
CA SER A 286 -14.07 -9.12 18.72
C SER A 286 -14.79 -8.71 17.44
N ALA A 287 -14.78 -9.55 16.38
CA ALA A 287 -15.44 -9.21 15.14
C ALA A 287 -16.97 -9.17 15.29
N PRO A 288 -17.62 -8.07 14.86
CA PRO A 288 -19.07 -7.93 14.94
C PRO A 288 -19.79 -8.78 13.89
N LEU A 289 -19.16 -9.04 12.75
CA LEU A 289 -19.74 -9.76 11.62
C LEU A 289 -18.69 -10.73 11.03
N PRO A 290 -19.14 -11.86 10.42
CA PRO A 290 -18.24 -12.76 9.72
C PRO A 290 -17.55 -12.10 8.53
N ALA A 291 -16.35 -12.57 8.20
CA ALA A 291 -15.64 -12.11 7.02
C ALA A 291 -15.00 -13.30 6.28
N THR A 292 -14.75 -13.12 5.00
CA THR A 292 -14.02 -14.09 4.17
C THR A 292 -12.99 -13.36 3.34
N LEU A 293 -11.77 -13.89 3.32
CA LEU A 293 -10.70 -13.47 2.44
C LEU A 293 -10.23 -14.67 1.63
N ILE A 294 -10.07 -14.50 0.32
CA ILE A 294 -9.50 -15.51 -0.57
C ILE A 294 -8.25 -14.91 -1.21
N ALA A 295 -7.10 -15.46 -0.88
CA ALA A 295 -5.82 -15.03 -1.42
C ALA A 295 -5.29 -16.02 -2.46
N TYR A 296 -4.66 -15.49 -3.50
CA TYR A 296 -4.04 -16.24 -4.61
C TYR A 296 -2.59 -15.78 -4.75
N HIS A 297 -1.65 -16.70 -4.90
CA HIS A 297 -0.27 -16.33 -5.22
C HIS A 297 -0.20 -15.68 -6.59
N ILE A 298 0.48 -14.53 -6.67
CA ILE A 298 0.81 -13.80 -7.90
C ILE A 298 2.33 -13.62 -8.00
N PRO A 299 2.86 -13.28 -9.18
CA PRO A 299 4.30 -13.13 -9.36
C PRO A 299 4.87 -11.91 -8.63
N ALA A 300 6.19 -11.81 -8.64
CA ALA A 300 6.92 -10.64 -8.18
C ALA A 300 6.46 -9.35 -8.89
N GLU A 301 6.61 -8.20 -8.22
CA GLU A 301 6.19 -6.88 -8.69
C GLU A 301 6.73 -6.52 -10.09
N ARG A 302 7.96 -6.95 -10.42
CA ARG A 302 8.57 -6.73 -11.75
C ARG A 302 7.99 -7.59 -12.88
N SER A 303 6.99 -8.39 -12.62
CA SER A 303 6.40 -9.24 -13.65
C SER A 303 5.69 -8.42 -14.73
N ALA A 304 5.78 -8.86 -15.96
CA ALA A 304 4.99 -8.31 -17.07
C ALA A 304 3.48 -8.51 -16.88
N ASP A 305 3.06 -9.36 -15.94
CA ASP A 305 1.65 -9.58 -15.59
C ASP A 305 1.09 -8.55 -14.60
N THR A 306 1.96 -7.81 -13.90
CA THR A 306 1.57 -6.87 -12.84
C THR A 306 0.62 -5.77 -13.31
N PRO A 307 0.81 -5.11 -14.47
CA PRO A 307 -0.15 -4.10 -14.94
C PRO A 307 -1.56 -4.67 -15.15
N ALA A 308 -1.67 -5.88 -15.67
CA ALA A 308 -2.97 -6.54 -15.86
C ALA A 308 -3.62 -6.95 -14.52
N LEU A 309 -2.83 -7.36 -13.53
CA LEU A 309 -3.31 -7.66 -12.17
C LEU A 309 -3.83 -6.39 -11.46
N ASN A 310 -3.16 -5.24 -11.61
CA ASN A 310 -3.59 -3.97 -11.02
C ASN A 310 -4.88 -3.43 -11.69
N VAL A 311 -5.03 -3.61 -13.01
CA VAL A 311 -6.28 -3.28 -13.70
C VAL A 311 -7.40 -4.24 -13.28
N LEU A 312 -7.12 -5.52 -13.08
CA LEU A 312 -8.07 -6.51 -12.56
C LEU A 312 -8.52 -6.19 -11.13
N GLU A 313 -7.60 -5.78 -10.25
CA GLU A 313 -7.92 -5.27 -8.91
C GLU A 313 -8.93 -4.12 -9.00
N THR A 314 -8.63 -3.12 -9.85
CA THR A 314 -9.50 -1.96 -10.05
C THR A 314 -10.88 -2.36 -10.55
N LEU A 315 -10.96 -3.26 -11.52
CA LEU A 315 -12.21 -3.78 -12.09
C LEU A 315 -13.07 -4.50 -11.04
N LEU A 316 -12.43 -5.31 -10.20
CA LEU A 316 -13.12 -6.08 -9.17
C LEU A 316 -13.51 -5.23 -7.96
N GLY A 317 -12.59 -4.38 -7.43
CA GLY A 317 -12.70 -3.81 -6.10
C GLY A 317 -12.87 -2.29 -6.03
N SER A 318 -12.54 -1.53 -7.10
CA SER A 318 -12.44 -0.08 -6.98
C SER A 318 -13.68 0.66 -7.46
N GLY A 319 -14.23 1.50 -6.57
CA GLY A 319 -15.33 2.41 -6.87
C GLY A 319 -16.72 1.79 -6.81
N PRO A 320 -17.78 2.63 -6.96
CA PRO A 320 -19.17 2.24 -6.71
C PRO A 320 -19.74 1.26 -7.74
N SER A 321 -19.14 1.16 -8.91
CA SER A 321 -19.58 0.24 -9.98
C SER A 321 -18.60 -0.91 -10.22
N SER A 322 -17.76 -1.23 -9.24
CA SER A 322 -16.88 -2.41 -9.28
C SER A 322 -17.70 -3.70 -9.13
N ARG A 323 -17.19 -4.81 -9.67
CA ARG A 323 -17.94 -6.07 -9.68
C ARG A 323 -18.29 -6.57 -8.28
N LEU A 324 -17.34 -6.51 -7.35
CA LEU A 324 -17.58 -6.94 -5.97
C LEU A 324 -18.58 -6.04 -5.25
N ARG A 325 -18.49 -4.72 -5.47
CA ARG A 325 -19.46 -3.78 -4.90
C ARG A 325 -20.88 -4.11 -5.36
N VAL A 326 -21.11 -4.20 -6.66
CA VAL A 326 -22.42 -4.46 -7.23
C VAL A 326 -22.95 -5.85 -6.83
N ALA A 327 -22.10 -6.89 -6.91
CA ALA A 327 -22.54 -8.27 -6.70
C ALA A 327 -22.69 -8.65 -5.23
N LEU A 328 -21.98 -8.01 -4.30
CA LEU A 328 -22.00 -8.38 -2.89
C LEU A 328 -22.64 -7.29 -2.03
N VAL A 329 -22.25 -6.02 -2.21
CA VAL A 329 -22.68 -4.94 -1.30
C VAL A 329 -24.08 -4.47 -1.69
N ASP A 330 -24.29 -4.09 -2.95
CA ASP A 330 -25.59 -3.61 -3.44
C ASP A 330 -26.64 -4.74 -3.45
N ALA A 331 -26.22 -6.00 -3.58
CA ALA A 331 -27.06 -7.19 -3.45
C ALA A 331 -27.36 -7.57 -1.98
N GLY A 332 -26.84 -6.86 -0.98
CA GLY A 332 -27.11 -7.10 0.44
C GLY A 332 -26.46 -8.36 1.01
N ILE A 333 -25.46 -8.94 0.35
CA ILE A 333 -24.71 -10.10 0.84
C ILE A 333 -23.61 -9.64 1.81
N ALA A 334 -22.92 -8.57 1.46
CA ALA A 334 -21.83 -8.01 2.24
C ALA A 334 -22.06 -6.54 2.62
N SER A 335 -21.52 -6.10 3.75
CA SER A 335 -21.43 -4.68 4.12
C SER A 335 -20.23 -3.99 3.46
N GLN A 336 -19.19 -4.77 3.16
CA GLN A 336 -17.98 -4.33 2.48
C GLN A 336 -17.44 -5.44 1.60
N ALA A 337 -16.89 -5.07 0.42
CA ALA A 337 -16.14 -6.00 -0.43
C ALA A 337 -15.04 -5.24 -1.16
N SER A 338 -13.87 -5.85 -1.32
CA SER A 338 -12.69 -5.27 -1.98
C SER A 338 -11.87 -6.34 -2.68
N ALA A 339 -10.99 -5.89 -3.56
CA ALA A 339 -9.89 -6.68 -4.14
C ALA A 339 -8.59 -5.90 -3.94
N ASN A 340 -7.48 -6.60 -3.84
CA ASN A 340 -6.16 -6.02 -3.66
C ASN A 340 -5.11 -6.89 -4.36
N ALA A 341 -4.21 -6.26 -5.11
CA ALA A 341 -3.03 -6.88 -5.70
C ALA A 341 -1.80 -6.47 -4.87
N ASP A 342 -1.56 -7.18 -3.76
CA ASP A 342 -0.40 -6.97 -2.90
C ASP A 342 0.87 -7.48 -3.61
N THR A 343 1.42 -6.61 -4.46
CA THR A 343 2.66 -6.89 -5.18
C THR A 343 3.86 -6.67 -4.27
N ARG A 344 4.78 -7.65 -4.25
CA ARG A 344 5.99 -7.64 -3.42
C ARG A 344 7.21 -7.95 -4.28
N GLN A 345 8.39 -7.71 -3.74
CA GLN A 345 9.65 -7.86 -4.50
C GLN A 345 9.86 -9.27 -5.05
N GLN A 346 9.46 -10.32 -4.33
CA GLN A 346 9.74 -11.72 -4.70
C GLN A 346 8.51 -12.53 -5.09
N ALA A 347 7.41 -12.37 -4.40
CA ALA A 347 6.13 -13.03 -4.68
C ALA A 347 5.00 -12.25 -4.01
N GLY A 348 3.89 -12.04 -4.72
CA GLY A 348 2.74 -11.30 -4.20
C GLY A 348 1.54 -12.19 -3.89
N LEU A 349 0.48 -11.54 -3.38
CA LEU A 349 -0.85 -12.10 -3.24
C LEU A 349 -1.86 -11.22 -3.94
N PHE A 350 -2.79 -11.84 -4.66
CA PHE A 350 -4.02 -11.18 -5.07
C PHE A 350 -5.12 -11.65 -4.12
N ASP A 351 -5.75 -10.75 -3.41
CA ASP A 351 -6.81 -11.12 -2.49
C ASP A 351 -8.15 -10.45 -2.83
N VAL A 352 -9.23 -11.15 -2.53
CA VAL A 352 -10.59 -10.65 -2.51
C VAL A 352 -11.16 -10.85 -1.12
N PHE A 353 -11.76 -9.80 -0.59
CA PHE A 353 -12.20 -9.73 0.79
C PHE A 353 -13.64 -9.25 0.88
N ALA A 354 -14.42 -9.79 1.83
CA ALA A 354 -15.75 -9.29 2.14
C ALA A 354 -16.09 -9.48 3.62
N ILE A 355 -16.85 -8.51 4.17
CA ILE A 355 -17.50 -8.57 5.48
C ILE A 355 -18.98 -8.82 5.25
N ALA A 356 -19.56 -9.79 5.92
CA ALA A 356 -20.95 -10.17 5.77
C ALA A 356 -21.93 -9.06 6.19
N ASN A 357 -23.11 -9.05 5.61
CA ASN A 357 -24.26 -8.39 6.22
C ASN A 357 -24.85 -9.27 7.35
N ALA A 358 -25.67 -8.67 8.19
CA ALA A 358 -26.37 -9.38 9.26
C ALA A 358 -27.13 -10.59 8.69
N GLY A 359 -26.98 -11.75 9.33
CA GLY A 359 -27.62 -13.00 8.91
C GLY A 359 -26.92 -13.75 7.77
N LYS A 360 -25.83 -13.22 7.22
CA LYS A 360 -25.00 -13.89 6.21
C LYS A 360 -23.83 -14.60 6.85
N SER A 361 -23.37 -15.69 6.23
CA SER A 361 -22.27 -16.54 6.69
C SER A 361 -21.00 -16.33 5.89
N THR A 362 -19.88 -16.87 6.38
CA THR A 362 -18.62 -16.97 5.60
C THR A 362 -18.80 -17.78 4.32
N GLY A 363 -19.68 -18.79 4.32
CA GLY A 363 -20.01 -19.58 3.12
C GLY A 363 -20.74 -18.78 2.04
N ASP A 364 -21.68 -17.88 2.45
CA ASP A 364 -22.36 -16.99 1.50
C ASP A 364 -21.36 -16.05 0.84
N LEU A 365 -20.42 -15.47 1.63
CA LEU A 365 -19.38 -14.60 1.12
C LEU A 365 -18.43 -15.35 0.17
N GLU A 366 -17.95 -16.52 0.58
CA GLU A 366 -17.07 -17.34 -0.25
C GLU A 366 -17.69 -17.69 -1.59
N SER A 367 -18.96 -18.10 -1.59
CA SER A 367 -19.69 -18.45 -2.82
C SER A 367 -19.83 -17.23 -3.74
N ALA A 368 -20.18 -16.06 -3.20
CA ALA A 368 -20.33 -14.83 -3.97
C ALA A 368 -18.98 -14.32 -4.52
N LEU A 369 -17.91 -14.35 -3.72
CA LEU A 369 -16.55 -13.99 -4.15
C LEU A 369 -16.05 -14.95 -5.25
N ALA A 370 -16.19 -16.27 -5.04
CA ALA A 370 -15.78 -17.28 -6.02
C ALA A 370 -16.53 -17.14 -7.35
N GLN A 371 -17.82 -16.77 -7.32
CA GLN A 371 -18.59 -16.49 -8.52
C GLN A 371 -18.03 -15.31 -9.32
N GLN A 372 -17.65 -14.20 -8.67
CA GLN A 372 -17.06 -13.05 -9.34
C GLN A 372 -15.69 -13.36 -9.92
N ILE A 373 -14.88 -14.15 -9.21
CA ILE A 373 -13.60 -14.66 -9.72
C ILE A 373 -13.80 -15.57 -10.93
N ALA A 374 -14.78 -16.47 -10.90
CA ALA A 374 -15.12 -17.33 -12.05
C ALA A 374 -15.52 -16.48 -13.27
N ARG A 375 -16.32 -15.44 -13.07
CA ARG A 375 -16.75 -14.55 -14.16
C ARG A 375 -15.59 -13.82 -14.84
N VAL A 376 -14.62 -13.27 -14.11
CA VAL A 376 -13.46 -12.60 -14.74
C VAL A 376 -12.52 -13.59 -15.42
N ARG A 377 -12.53 -14.84 -14.99
CA ARG A 377 -11.72 -15.91 -15.57
C ARG A 377 -12.34 -16.49 -16.83
N ASP A 378 -13.67 -16.65 -16.86
CA ASP A 378 -14.38 -17.48 -17.84
C ASP A 378 -15.20 -16.63 -18.84
N GLU A 379 -15.49 -15.35 -18.54
CA GLU A 379 -16.26 -14.43 -19.38
C GLU A 379 -15.38 -13.26 -19.86
N PRO A 380 -15.45 -12.85 -21.13
CA PRO A 380 -14.73 -11.68 -21.62
C PRO A 380 -15.14 -10.41 -20.85
N VAL A 381 -14.16 -9.57 -20.51
CA VAL A 381 -14.43 -8.26 -19.92
C VAL A 381 -14.96 -7.30 -20.98
N PRO A 382 -16.15 -6.70 -20.79
CA PRO A 382 -16.72 -5.73 -21.74
C PRO A 382 -15.77 -4.54 -21.94
N ALA A 383 -15.64 -4.05 -23.17
CA ALA A 383 -14.70 -2.98 -23.52
C ALA A 383 -14.92 -1.70 -22.68
N ALA A 384 -16.17 -1.30 -22.46
CA ALA A 384 -16.48 -0.12 -21.64
C ALA A 384 -16.09 -0.29 -20.17
N GLU A 385 -16.21 -1.50 -19.62
CA GLU A 385 -15.82 -1.82 -18.25
C GLU A 385 -14.29 -1.82 -18.11
N LEU A 386 -13.57 -2.37 -19.08
CA LEU A 386 -12.11 -2.34 -19.11
C LEU A 386 -11.58 -0.91 -19.18
N GLU A 387 -12.10 -0.09 -20.11
CA GLU A 387 -11.66 1.31 -20.25
C GLU A 387 -11.94 2.13 -18.99
N LYS A 388 -13.09 1.88 -18.34
CA LYS A 388 -13.38 2.47 -17.03
C LYS A 388 -12.31 2.06 -15.98
N ALA A 389 -12.00 0.77 -15.87
CA ALA A 389 -11.02 0.28 -14.89
C ALA A 389 -9.62 0.86 -15.15
N LYS A 390 -9.15 0.90 -16.40
CA LYS A 390 -7.90 1.54 -16.80
C LYS A 390 -7.87 3.02 -16.42
N THR A 391 -8.93 3.75 -16.77
CA THR A 391 -9.08 5.18 -16.43
C THR A 391 -9.02 5.41 -14.92
N GLN A 392 -9.70 4.57 -14.13
CA GLN A 392 -9.68 4.66 -12.67
C GLN A 392 -8.29 4.33 -12.09
N ALA A 393 -7.61 3.30 -12.58
CA ALA A 393 -6.26 2.95 -12.16
C ALA A 393 -5.27 4.10 -12.43
N ILE A 394 -5.28 4.67 -13.65
CA ILE A 394 -4.45 5.82 -14.01
C ILE A 394 -4.81 7.06 -13.17
N ALA A 395 -6.09 7.35 -12.98
CA ALA A 395 -6.52 8.49 -12.17
C ALA A 395 -6.11 8.33 -10.69
N THR A 396 -6.11 7.11 -10.16
CA THR A 396 -5.62 6.82 -8.81
C THR A 396 -4.12 7.03 -8.72
N LEU A 397 -3.35 6.53 -9.68
CA LEU A 397 -1.91 6.78 -9.78
C LEU A 397 -1.60 8.28 -9.85
N VAL A 398 -2.29 9.05 -10.71
CA VAL A 398 -2.07 10.50 -10.81
C VAL A 398 -2.37 11.20 -9.48
N ARG A 399 -3.45 10.82 -8.81
CA ARG A 399 -3.77 11.40 -7.49
C ARG A 399 -2.73 11.05 -6.42
N SER A 400 -2.16 9.86 -6.46
CA SER A 400 -1.11 9.45 -5.52
C SER A 400 0.24 10.12 -5.78
N LEU A 401 0.39 10.93 -6.82
CA LEU A 401 1.63 11.64 -7.17
C LEU A 401 1.48 13.18 -7.11
N GLN A 402 0.52 13.69 -6.33
CA GLN A 402 0.23 15.13 -6.32
C GLN A 402 1.10 15.94 -5.36
N THR A 403 1.63 15.33 -4.32
CA THR A 403 2.46 16.00 -3.30
C THR A 403 3.91 15.56 -3.40
N HIS A 404 4.85 16.39 -2.91
CA HIS A 404 6.27 16.05 -2.87
C HIS A 404 6.52 14.77 -2.08
N ASP A 405 5.84 14.60 -0.94
CA ASP A 405 5.86 13.38 -0.13
C ASP A 405 5.49 12.14 -0.95
N ASN A 406 4.32 12.16 -1.58
CA ASN A 406 3.86 11.01 -2.36
C ASN A 406 4.77 10.67 -3.56
N VAL A 407 5.34 11.69 -4.20
CA VAL A 407 6.33 11.47 -5.27
C VAL A 407 7.60 10.86 -4.71
N ALA A 408 8.10 11.35 -3.56
CA ALA A 408 9.29 10.81 -2.92
C ALA A 408 9.08 9.35 -2.50
N GLN A 409 7.96 9.03 -1.87
CA GLN A 409 7.59 7.67 -1.49
C GLN A 409 7.46 6.73 -2.70
N ALA A 410 6.90 7.19 -3.81
CA ALA A 410 6.82 6.38 -5.03
C ALA A 410 8.20 6.13 -5.65
N LEU A 411 9.07 7.14 -5.69
CA LEU A 411 10.43 7.03 -6.23
C LEU A 411 11.32 6.12 -5.35
N VAL A 412 11.26 6.28 -4.01
CA VAL A 412 12.05 5.44 -3.11
C VAL A 412 11.60 3.99 -3.14
N ARG A 413 10.28 3.74 -3.17
CA ARG A 413 9.73 2.39 -3.30
C ARG A 413 10.19 1.74 -4.61
N ALA A 414 10.04 2.41 -5.74
CA ALA A 414 10.48 1.90 -7.04
C ALA A 414 12.01 1.69 -7.08
N ALA A 415 12.80 2.61 -6.52
CA ALA A 415 14.25 2.46 -6.45
C ALA A 415 14.68 1.29 -5.57
N VAL A 416 14.02 1.04 -4.44
CA VAL A 416 14.35 -0.06 -3.53
C VAL A 416 13.86 -1.40 -4.07
N LEU A 417 12.58 -1.50 -4.45
CA LEU A 417 11.97 -2.78 -4.83
C LEU A 417 12.34 -3.19 -6.25
N ASP A 418 12.34 -2.24 -7.17
CA ASP A 418 12.62 -2.48 -8.60
C ASP A 418 14.07 -2.19 -9.00
N GLY A 419 14.82 -1.48 -8.17
CA GLY A 419 16.16 -0.98 -8.51
C GLY A 419 16.15 0.11 -9.58
N ASP A 420 14.96 0.62 -9.95
CA ASP A 420 14.75 1.60 -11.00
C ASP A 420 13.61 2.57 -10.65
N PRO A 421 13.91 3.80 -10.22
CA PRO A 421 12.88 4.79 -9.91
C PRO A 421 12.03 5.16 -11.13
N GLY A 422 12.49 4.93 -12.37
CA GLY A 422 11.75 5.20 -13.60
C GLY A 422 10.50 4.34 -13.80
N VAL A 423 10.28 3.30 -12.99
CA VAL A 423 9.02 2.52 -12.98
C VAL A 423 7.81 3.43 -12.74
N VAL A 424 7.94 4.46 -11.90
CA VAL A 424 6.87 5.43 -11.62
C VAL A 424 6.33 6.07 -12.91
N ASN A 425 7.20 6.35 -13.87
CA ASN A 425 6.83 6.95 -15.15
C ASN A 425 6.24 5.95 -16.17
N ARG A 426 6.43 4.64 -15.95
CA ARG A 426 5.94 3.60 -16.86
C ARG A 426 4.56 3.06 -16.50
N ALA A 427 4.15 3.16 -15.25
CA ALA A 427 2.91 2.55 -14.76
C ALA A 427 1.65 3.01 -15.53
N ALA A 428 1.47 4.32 -15.75
CA ALA A 428 0.29 4.81 -16.49
C ALA A 428 0.26 4.36 -17.95
N PRO A 429 1.34 4.45 -18.77
CA PRO A 429 1.40 3.85 -20.08
C PRO A 429 1.16 2.33 -20.10
N GLU A 430 1.63 1.60 -19.12
CA GLU A 430 1.43 0.15 -19.01
C GLU A 430 -0.05 -0.18 -18.73
N TYR A 431 -0.70 0.51 -17.80
CA TYR A 431 -2.15 0.35 -17.56
C TYR A 431 -2.98 0.66 -18.81
N ALA A 432 -2.63 1.72 -19.55
CA ALA A 432 -3.32 2.09 -20.79
C ALA A 432 -3.27 0.99 -21.88
N ARG A 433 -2.20 0.19 -21.90
CA ARG A 433 -2.02 -0.89 -22.90
C ARG A 433 -2.71 -2.19 -22.53
N VAL A 434 -3.18 -2.37 -21.28
CA VAL A 434 -3.83 -3.61 -20.83
C VAL A 434 -5.06 -3.90 -21.69
N THR A 435 -5.16 -5.12 -22.19
CA THR A 435 -6.27 -5.62 -22.99
C THR A 435 -7.19 -6.52 -22.18
N ALA A 436 -8.41 -6.77 -22.67
CA ALA A 436 -9.33 -7.74 -22.06
C ALA A 436 -8.71 -9.15 -22.02
N ALA A 437 -7.96 -9.51 -23.06
CA ALA A 437 -7.24 -10.78 -23.13
C ALA A 437 -6.14 -10.90 -22.06
N ASP A 438 -5.47 -9.78 -21.71
CA ASP A 438 -4.48 -9.77 -20.63
C ASP A 438 -5.15 -10.00 -19.27
N VAL A 439 -6.27 -9.32 -19.00
CA VAL A 439 -7.04 -9.50 -17.78
C VAL A 439 -7.53 -10.94 -17.64
N GLU A 440 -8.10 -11.51 -18.69
CA GLU A 440 -8.55 -12.90 -18.72
C GLU A 440 -7.38 -13.89 -18.53
N ARG A 441 -6.27 -13.65 -19.20
CA ARG A 441 -5.06 -14.48 -19.11
C ARG A 441 -4.50 -14.52 -17.67
N VAL A 442 -4.36 -13.38 -17.01
CA VAL A 442 -3.87 -13.35 -15.61
C VAL A 442 -4.89 -13.95 -14.65
N ALA A 443 -6.19 -13.71 -14.86
CA ALA A 443 -7.23 -14.32 -14.06
C ALA A 443 -7.20 -15.86 -14.18
N ARG A 444 -7.11 -16.40 -15.39
CA ARG A 444 -7.00 -17.86 -15.62
C ARG A 444 -5.72 -18.45 -15.06
N LYS A 445 -4.61 -17.71 -15.14
CA LYS A 445 -3.30 -18.19 -14.67
C LYS A 445 -3.21 -18.23 -13.15
N TYR A 446 -3.69 -17.20 -12.47
CA TYR A 446 -3.44 -17.02 -11.05
C TYR A 446 -4.66 -17.27 -10.17
N LEU A 447 -5.89 -16.90 -10.58
CA LEU A 447 -7.09 -16.98 -9.75
C LEU A 447 -7.77 -18.35 -9.86
N THR A 448 -7.00 -19.41 -9.63
CA THR A 448 -7.51 -20.80 -9.69
C THR A 448 -7.79 -21.32 -8.28
N VAL A 449 -8.73 -22.27 -8.18
CA VAL A 449 -9.04 -22.92 -6.88
C VAL A 449 -7.79 -23.54 -6.26
N ALA A 450 -6.96 -24.21 -7.06
CA ALA A 450 -5.74 -24.84 -6.58
C ALA A 450 -4.74 -23.86 -5.96
N ASN A 451 -4.66 -22.64 -6.51
CA ASN A 451 -3.77 -21.56 -6.05
C ASN A 451 -4.37 -20.70 -4.91
N SER A 452 -5.55 -21.07 -4.39
CA SER A 452 -6.24 -20.24 -3.40
C SER A 452 -5.99 -20.66 -1.95
N THR A 453 -5.90 -19.67 -1.06
CA THR A 453 -5.99 -19.83 0.39
C THR A 453 -7.19 -19.05 0.89
N VAL A 454 -8.16 -19.77 1.49
CA VAL A 454 -9.40 -19.19 2.02
C VAL A 454 -9.26 -19.01 3.51
N VAL A 455 -9.45 -17.80 4.00
CA VAL A 455 -9.58 -17.49 5.43
C VAL A 455 -11.06 -17.26 5.74
N ALA A 456 -11.68 -18.22 6.44
CA ALA A 456 -13.04 -18.12 6.93
C ALA A 456 -13.01 -17.57 8.36
N TYR A 457 -13.39 -16.30 8.50
CA TYR A 457 -13.33 -15.56 9.76
C TYR A 457 -14.73 -15.48 10.39
N GLN A 458 -14.99 -16.36 11.35
CA GLN A 458 -16.28 -16.53 12.02
C GLN A 458 -16.37 -15.64 13.28
N THR A 459 -17.60 -15.30 13.68
CA THR A 459 -17.87 -14.71 14.98
C THR A 459 -18.16 -15.81 16.01
N ALA A 460 -17.91 -15.52 17.29
CA ALA A 460 -18.18 -16.49 18.37
C ALA A 460 -19.66 -16.94 18.42
N ALA A 461 -20.60 -16.09 18.04
CA ALA A 461 -22.04 -16.42 17.99
C ALA A 461 -22.39 -17.44 16.89
N GLN A 462 -21.61 -17.50 15.80
CA GLN A 462 -21.86 -18.47 14.71
C GLN A 462 -21.23 -19.85 14.96
N SER A 463 -20.17 -19.92 15.76
CA SER A 463 -19.52 -21.19 16.06
C SER A 463 -20.38 -22.14 16.93
N THR A 464 -21.35 -21.60 17.66
CA THR A 464 -22.28 -22.40 18.51
C THR A 464 -23.45 -22.98 17.72
N GLY A 465 -23.71 -22.54 16.48
CA GLY A 465 -24.80 -23.01 15.63
C GLY A 465 -24.45 -24.21 14.72
N ALA A 466 -23.17 -24.52 14.54
CA ALA A 466 -22.72 -25.59 13.66
C ALA A 466 -22.58 -26.97 14.38
N ALA A 467 -22.84 -27.04 15.69
CA ALA A 467 -22.74 -28.24 16.52
C ALA A 467 -24.13 -28.74 17.00
N LYS A 468 -25.16 -28.67 16.13
CA LYS A 468 -26.44 -29.35 16.34
C LYS A 468 -26.82 -30.19 15.15
#